data_9d8ded28e5b51858aa362d64f6d4cad3
#
_entry.id   9d8ded28e5b51858aa362d64f6d4cad3
#
_cell.length_a   1.000
_cell.length_b   1.000
_cell.length_c   1.000
_cell.angle_alpha   90.00
_cell.angle_beta   90.00
_cell.angle_gamma   90.00
#
_symmetry.space_group_name_H-M   'P 1'
#
loop_
_entity.id
_entity.type
_entity.pdbx_description
1 polymer ?
#
loop_
_entity_poly.entity_id
_entity_poly.type
_entity_poly.pdbx_seq_one_letter_code
_entity_poly.pdbx_strand_id
1 'polypeptide(L)' 'MLEQLKQILCRVMPEVDASKITEQTNLVTDLGFDSLALMMLSMEIEDAFQFKFTEFVRFETVGDVCGYLESRI' A
#
# COMPACT_ATOMS: atom_id res chain seq x y z
N MET A 1 -3.73 -10.79 3.87
CA MET A 1 -3.63 -9.32 3.65
C MET A 1 -2.47 -8.93 2.73
N LEU A 2 -1.27 -9.46 2.94
CA LEU A 2 -0.10 -9.09 2.15
C LEU A 2 -0.28 -9.36 0.66
N GLU A 3 -0.84 -10.51 0.29
CA GLU A 3 -1.03 -10.84 -1.12
C GLU A 3 -1.97 -9.88 -1.83
N GLN A 4 -3.03 -9.49 -1.15
CA GLN A 4 -3.97 -8.52 -1.70
C GLN A 4 -3.31 -7.17 -1.90
N LEU A 5 -2.49 -6.76 -0.93
CA LEU A 5 -1.79 -5.49 -1.01
C LEU A 5 -0.75 -5.49 -2.12
N LYS A 6 -0.08 -6.62 -2.34
CA LYS A 6 0.87 -6.74 -3.45
C LYS A 6 0.19 -6.47 -4.80
N GLN A 7 -1.01 -6.99 -4.98
CA GLN A 7 -1.77 -6.78 -6.22
C GLN A 7 -2.11 -5.31 -6.39
N ILE A 8 -2.49 -4.66 -5.30
CA ILE A 8 -2.82 -3.23 -5.33
C ILE A 8 -1.57 -2.40 -5.66
N LEU A 9 -0.44 -2.73 -5.05
CA LEU A 9 0.81 -2.03 -5.31
C LEU A 9 1.22 -2.15 -6.78
N CYS A 10 1.08 -3.33 -7.36
CA CYS A 10 1.41 -3.53 -8.76
C CYS A 10 0.45 -2.80 -9.69
N ARG A 11 -0.78 -2.57 -9.25
CA ARG A 11 -1.76 -1.81 -10.03
C ARG A 11 -1.41 -0.32 -10.04
N VAL A 12 -0.98 0.19 -8.89
CA VAL A 12 -0.57 1.60 -8.79
C VAL A 12 0.76 1.83 -9.51
N MET A 13 1.66 0.88 -9.42
CA MET A 13 3.00 1.01 -10.00
C MET A 13 3.38 -0.30 -10.69
N PRO A 14 3.05 -0.44 -11.98
CA PRO A 14 3.20 -1.71 -12.71
C PRO A 14 4.62 -2.25 -12.79
N GLU A 15 5.63 -1.39 -12.67
CA GLU A 15 7.02 -1.84 -12.72
C GLU A 15 7.51 -2.51 -11.44
N VAL A 16 6.70 -2.51 -10.39
CA VAL A 16 7.04 -3.15 -9.12
C VAL A 16 6.99 -4.67 -9.29
N ASP A 17 8.02 -5.35 -8.79
CA ASP A 17 8.08 -6.82 -8.83
C ASP A 17 7.48 -7.36 -7.54
N ALA A 18 6.27 -7.93 -7.65
CA ALA A 18 5.54 -8.45 -6.49
C ALA A 18 6.31 -9.54 -5.74
N SER A 19 7.14 -10.31 -6.45
CA SER A 19 7.89 -11.40 -5.82
C SER A 19 8.94 -10.90 -4.85
N LYS A 20 9.31 -9.64 -4.93
CA LYS A 20 10.31 -9.03 -4.06
C LYS A 20 9.72 -8.21 -2.93
N ILE A 21 8.40 -8.09 -2.87
CA ILE A 21 7.74 -7.30 -1.84
C ILE A 21 7.59 -8.13 -0.57
N THR A 22 8.02 -7.56 0.55
CA THR A 22 7.81 -8.14 1.88
C THR A 22 7.22 -7.06 2.78
N GLU A 23 6.91 -7.43 4.02
CA GLU A 23 6.40 -6.45 4.98
C GLU A 23 7.44 -5.40 5.33
N GLN A 24 8.72 -5.71 5.18
CA GLN A 24 9.80 -4.76 5.44
C GLN A 24 10.09 -3.84 4.27
N THR A 25 9.50 -4.09 3.11
CA THR A 25 9.73 -3.25 1.93
C THR A 25 9.25 -1.84 2.19
N ASN A 26 10.13 -0.86 1.93
CA ASN A 26 9.81 0.56 2.12
C ASN A 26 9.15 1.09 0.86
N LEU A 27 8.00 1.75 1.02
CA LEU A 27 7.24 2.25 -0.13
C LEU A 27 8.00 3.32 -0.88
N VAL A 28 8.68 4.21 -0.17
CA VAL A 28 9.38 5.34 -0.79
C VAL A 28 10.77 4.95 -1.27
N THR A 29 11.58 4.36 -0.39
CA THR A 29 13.00 4.10 -0.72
C THR A 29 13.19 2.85 -1.56
N ASP A 30 12.35 1.84 -1.39
CA ASP A 30 12.49 0.58 -2.12
C ASP A 30 11.64 0.53 -3.38
N LEU A 31 10.40 1.05 -3.30
CA LEU A 31 9.47 0.99 -4.42
C LEU A 31 9.38 2.30 -5.20
N GLY A 32 9.94 3.37 -4.67
CA GLY A 32 9.96 4.65 -5.37
C GLY A 32 8.64 5.41 -5.37
N PHE A 33 7.77 5.17 -4.41
CA PHE A 33 6.50 5.88 -4.31
C PHE A 33 6.75 7.33 -3.90
N ASP A 34 6.13 8.25 -4.62
CA ASP A 34 6.10 9.66 -4.25
C ASP A 34 4.74 9.99 -3.65
N SER A 35 4.52 11.26 -3.34
CA SER A 35 3.26 11.70 -2.71
C SER A 35 2.04 11.36 -3.57
N LEU A 36 2.14 11.52 -4.87
CA LEU A 36 1.04 11.20 -5.77
C LEU A 36 0.76 9.70 -5.78
N ALA A 37 1.81 8.88 -5.84
CA ALA A 37 1.66 7.43 -5.84
C ALA A 37 1.05 6.94 -4.52
N LEU A 38 1.46 7.55 -3.40
CA LEU A 38 0.88 7.21 -2.10
C LEU A 38 -0.60 7.56 -2.03
N MET A 39 -0.98 8.68 -2.62
CA MET A 39 -2.39 9.08 -2.68
C MET A 39 -3.19 8.09 -3.53
N MET A 40 -2.65 7.70 -4.68
CA MET A 40 -3.28 6.70 -5.54
C MET A 40 -3.42 5.36 -4.84
N LEU A 41 -2.40 4.98 -4.07
CA LEU A 41 -2.46 3.76 -3.27
C LEU A 41 -3.61 3.81 -2.26
N SER A 42 -3.77 4.93 -1.58
CA SER A 42 -4.86 5.11 -0.62
C SER A 42 -6.22 4.94 -1.28
N MET A 43 -6.40 5.52 -2.47
CA MET A 43 -7.66 5.42 -3.20
C MET A 43 -7.95 3.99 -3.64
N GLU A 44 -6.92 3.28 -4.09
CA GLU A 44 -7.09 1.88 -4.48
C GLU A 44 -7.44 0.99 -3.30
N ILE A 45 -6.85 1.27 -2.13
CA ILE A 45 -7.16 0.53 -0.91
C ILE A 45 -8.61 0.76 -0.50
N GLU A 46 -9.06 2.01 -0.55
CA GLU A 46 -10.44 2.32 -0.20
C GLU A 46 -11.42 1.56 -1.08
N ASP A 47 -11.12 1.50 -2.37
CA ASP A 47 -11.98 0.83 -3.32
C ASP A 47 -11.96 -0.69 -3.11
N ALA A 48 -10.76 -1.26 -2.95
CA ALA A 48 -10.59 -2.71 -2.84
C ALA A 48 -11.21 -3.30 -1.58
N PHE A 49 -11.14 -2.56 -0.47
CA PHE A 49 -11.59 -3.06 0.84
C PHE A 49 -12.88 -2.43 1.32
N GLN A 50 -13.54 -1.61 0.51
CA GLN A 50 -14.77 -0.92 0.89
C GLN A 50 -14.57 -0.13 2.19
N PHE A 51 -13.51 0.68 2.23
CA PHE A 51 -13.02 1.33 3.44
C PHE A 51 -12.74 2.80 3.12
N LYS A 52 -12.90 3.68 4.11
CA LYS A 52 -12.59 5.09 3.95
C LYS A 52 -11.58 5.52 4.99
N PHE A 53 -10.50 6.14 4.52
CA PHE A 53 -9.55 6.77 5.44
C PHE A 53 -10.21 8.03 5.99
N THR A 54 -10.25 8.13 7.33
CA THR A 54 -10.82 9.29 8.00
C THR A 54 -9.76 10.33 8.36
N GLU A 55 -8.50 9.99 8.15
CA GLU A 55 -7.38 10.86 8.45
C GLU A 55 -6.26 10.56 7.48
N PHE A 56 -5.31 11.49 7.35
CA PHE A 56 -4.12 11.24 6.53
C PHE A 56 -3.16 10.37 7.31
N VAL A 57 -2.87 9.20 6.78
CA VAL A 57 -1.94 8.24 7.40
C VAL A 57 -0.70 8.13 6.52
N ARG A 58 0.46 8.30 7.12
CA ARG A 58 1.73 8.20 6.41
C ARG A 58 2.33 6.82 6.67
N PHE A 59 2.37 6.01 5.63
CA PHE A 59 2.96 4.68 5.71
C PHE A 59 4.40 4.71 5.24
N GLU A 60 5.28 3.98 5.91
CA GLU A 60 6.66 3.84 5.49
C GLU A 60 6.89 2.50 4.81
N THR A 61 6.40 1.43 5.42
CA THR A 61 6.62 0.08 4.89
C THR A 61 5.31 -0.56 4.49
N VAL A 62 5.42 -1.63 3.70
CA VAL A 62 4.27 -2.46 3.34
C VAL A 62 3.62 -3.02 4.60
N GLY A 63 4.43 -3.41 5.59
CA GLY A 63 3.91 -3.91 6.86
C GLY A 63 3.08 -2.89 7.61
N ASP A 64 3.44 -1.60 7.52
CA ASP A 64 2.66 -0.54 8.14
C ASP A 64 1.25 -0.49 7.56
N VAL A 65 1.13 -0.63 6.24
CA VAL A 65 -0.17 -0.64 5.58
C VAL A 65 -0.96 -1.86 6.00
N CYS A 66 -0.33 -3.03 6.00
CA CYS A 66 -0.99 -4.27 6.41
C CYS A 66 -1.53 -4.18 7.83
N GLY A 67 -0.69 -3.69 8.76
CA GLY A 67 -1.09 -3.56 10.16
C GLY A 67 -2.25 -2.61 10.35
N TYR A 68 -2.22 -1.49 9.64
CA TYR A 68 -3.29 -0.51 9.71
C TYR A 68 -4.62 -1.12 9.23
N LEU A 69 -4.57 -1.78 8.08
CA LEU A 69 -5.78 -2.36 7.51
C LEU A 69 -6.33 -3.51 8.36
N GLU A 70 -5.46 -4.34 8.89
CA GLU A 70 -5.88 -5.46 9.72
C GLU A 70 -6.59 -5.01 10.99
N SER A 71 -6.27 -3.83 11.48
CA SER A 71 -6.95 -3.29 12.66
C SER A 71 -8.28 -2.61 12.35
N ARG A 72 -8.57 -2.35 11.08
CA ARG A 72 -9.75 -1.60 10.65
C ARG A 72 -10.78 -2.45 9.90
N ILE A 73 -10.38 -3.61 9.42
CA ILE A 73 -11.26 -4.45 8.59
C ILE A 73 -11.77 -5.68 9.32
#